data_5c2cfd8ab1aa6fcf7a277ca287f141d1
#
_entry.id   5c2cfd8ab1aa6fcf7a277ca287f141d1
#
_cell.length_a   1.000
_cell.length_b   1.000
_cell.length_c   1.000
_cell.angle_alpha   90.00
_cell.angle_beta   90.00
_cell.angle_gamma   90.00
#
_symmetry.space_group_name_H-M   'P 1'
#
loop_
_entity.id
_entity.type
_entity.pdbx_description
1 polymer ?
#
loop_
_entity_poly.entity_id
_entity_poly.type
_entity_poly.pdbx_seq_one_letter_code
_entity_poly.pdbx_strand_id
1 'polypeptide(L)'
;MELKSIKKLSLTVNTVILIMVFGLMFFFHLCNVTFLVYFSIPTSMIYVIGYCLIHKNKLNIYVWLVFSWLTFYMGVTTICLGYDYGFHLYCFSMIPTMFVTEYMSYKLNKRSLWAFNVSILIAFFYLICTGYVASFGPVYEVNSKTASAFFWIFNAMTVFGFLIFYSKYLIYSIIKSEEKLSEIAH
;
A
#
# COMPACT_ATOMS: atom_id res chain seq x y z
N MET A 1 -21.11 8.73 3.97
CA MET A 1 -20.17 9.09 2.89
C MET A 1 -20.71 8.52 1.59
N GLU A 2 -20.77 9.31 0.51
CA GLU A 2 -21.35 8.83 -0.74
C GLU A 2 -20.38 7.88 -1.47
N LEU A 3 -20.90 6.82 -2.06
CA LEU A 3 -20.15 5.85 -2.89
C LEU A 3 -19.28 6.56 -3.95
N LYS A 4 -19.77 7.69 -4.48
CA LYS A 4 -19.05 8.52 -5.46
C LYS A 4 -17.75 9.10 -4.90
N SER A 5 -17.73 9.53 -3.64
CA SER A 5 -16.53 10.07 -2.97
C SER A 5 -15.46 9.00 -2.78
N ILE A 6 -15.87 7.78 -2.38
CA ILE A 6 -14.95 6.64 -2.19
C ILE A 6 -14.35 6.21 -3.53
N LYS A 7 -15.15 6.13 -4.58
CA LYS A 7 -14.64 5.83 -5.93
C LYS A 7 -13.60 6.85 -6.37
N LYS A 8 -13.87 8.14 -6.20
CA LYS A 8 -12.91 9.21 -6.55
C LYS A 8 -11.60 9.05 -5.78
N LEU A 9 -11.69 8.78 -4.47
CA LEU A 9 -10.50 8.54 -3.64
C LEU A 9 -9.73 7.31 -4.13
N SER A 10 -10.41 6.19 -4.38
CA SER A 10 -9.78 4.96 -4.88
C SER A 10 -9.10 5.17 -6.24
N LEU A 11 -9.72 5.92 -7.16
CA LEU A 11 -9.11 6.27 -8.44
C LEU A 11 -7.85 7.11 -8.25
N THR A 12 -7.91 8.11 -7.38
CA THR A 12 -6.74 8.97 -7.09
C THR A 12 -5.59 8.14 -6.51
N VAL A 13 -5.86 7.30 -5.50
CA VAL A 13 -4.86 6.42 -4.87
C VAL A 13 -4.26 5.47 -5.90
N ASN A 14 -5.09 4.83 -6.72
CA ASN A 14 -4.62 3.91 -7.76
C ASN A 14 -3.72 4.60 -8.80
N THR A 15 -4.08 5.84 -9.19
CA THR A 15 -3.27 6.66 -10.11
C THR A 15 -1.92 7.01 -9.51
N VAL A 16 -1.90 7.46 -8.25
CA VAL A 16 -0.65 7.82 -7.55
C VAL A 16 0.28 6.60 -7.46
N ILE A 17 -0.26 5.43 -7.07
CA ILE A 17 0.55 4.22 -6.97
C ILE A 17 1.08 3.81 -8.36
N LEU A 18 0.28 3.88 -9.41
CA LEU A 18 0.72 3.54 -10.77
C LEU A 18 1.86 4.47 -11.23
N ILE A 19 1.76 5.77 -10.97
CA ILE A 19 2.84 6.73 -11.27
C ILE A 19 4.11 6.38 -10.49
N MET A 20 3.97 6.03 -9.20
CA MET A 20 5.10 5.60 -8.37
C MET A 20 5.76 4.33 -8.93
N VAL A 21 4.98 3.34 -9.38
CA VAL A 21 5.53 2.10 -9.98
C VAL A 21 6.33 2.40 -11.24
N PHE A 22 5.88 3.31 -12.11
CA PHE A 22 6.66 3.74 -13.28
C PHE A 22 7.94 4.47 -12.88
N GLY A 23 7.88 5.33 -11.87
CA GLY A 23 9.07 6.00 -11.32
C GLY A 23 10.08 5.00 -10.75
N LEU A 24 9.61 4.00 -10.00
CA LEU A 24 10.45 2.92 -9.47
C LEU A 24 11.03 2.06 -10.60
N MET A 25 10.25 1.73 -11.63
CA MET A 25 10.74 0.97 -12.79
C MET A 25 11.89 1.70 -13.50
N PHE A 26 11.77 3.02 -13.68
CA PHE A 26 12.84 3.84 -14.22
C PHE A 26 14.08 3.84 -13.32
N PHE A 27 13.90 4.00 -12.01
CA PHE A 27 14.98 3.91 -11.04
C PHE A 27 15.70 2.55 -11.07
N PHE A 28 14.95 1.44 -11.06
CA PHE A 28 15.54 0.10 -11.13
C PHE A 28 16.32 -0.13 -12.43
N HIS A 29 15.86 0.48 -13.52
CA HIS A 29 16.61 0.46 -14.78
C HIS A 29 17.94 1.21 -14.66
N LEU A 30 17.96 2.40 -14.04
CA LEU A 30 19.19 3.16 -13.81
C LEU A 30 20.17 2.43 -12.87
N CYS A 31 19.66 1.67 -11.91
CA CYS A 31 20.46 0.87 -10.98
C CYS A 31 20.88 -0.50 -11.55
N ASN A 32 20.52 -0.83 -12.80
CA ASN A 32 20.75 -2.13 -13.44
C ASN A 32 20.12 -3.33 -12.67
N VAL A 33 19.05 -3.11 -11.92
CA VAL A 33 18.29 -4.15 -11.23
C VAL A 33 17.23 -4.72 -12.17
N THR A 34 17.67 -5.44 -13.17
CA THR A 34 16.86 -5.92 -14.30
C THR A 34 15.64 -6.73 -13.87
N PHE A 35 15.78 -7.55 -12.83
CA PHE A 35 14.66 -8.33 -12.29
C PHE A 35 13.50 -7.44 -11.84
N LEU A 36 13.78 -6.36 -11.09
CA LEU A 36 12.72 -5.46 -10.59
C LEU A 36 12.09 -4.65 -11.73
N VAL A 37 12.84 -4.35 -12.79
CA VAL A 37 12.27 -3.71 -14.00
C VAL A 37 11.20 -4.62 -14.61
N TYR A 38 11.52 -5.89 -14.88
CA TYR A 38 10.55 -6.85 -15.42
C TYR A 38 9.40 -7.13 -14.44
N PHE A 39 9.68 -7.19 -13.14
CA PHE A 39 8.66 -7.41 -12.11
C PHE A 39 7.70 -6.22 -11.98
N SER A 40 8.12 -5.01 -12.35
CA SER A 40 7.25 -3.83 -12.38
C SER A 40 6.23 -3.85 -13.52
N ILE A 41 6.44 -4.64 -14.58
CA ILE A 41 5.48 -4.76 -15.69
C ILE A 41 4.17 -5.40 -15.24
N PRO A 42 4.13 -6.65 -14.70
CA PRO A 42 2.90 -7.24 -14.18
C PRO A 42 2.31 -6.40 -13.02
N THR A 43 3.16 -5.73 -12.23
CA THR A 43 2.71 -4.80 -11.19
C THR A 43 1.89 -3.66 -11.78
N SER A 44 2.36 -3.02 -12.85
CA SER A 44 1.60 -1.97 -13.55
C SER A 44 0.28 -2.49 -14.11
N MET A 45 0.25 -3.72 -14.65
CA MET A 45 -0.98 -4.34 -15.16
C MET A 45 -2.04 -4.52 -14.06
N ILE A 46 -1.65 -4.86 -12.85
CA ILE A 46 -2.57 -5.00 -11.71
C ILE A 46 -3.25 -3.66 -11.38
N TYR A 47 -2.52 -2.55 -11.43
CA TYR A 47 -3.13 -1.22 -11.22
C TYR A 47 -4.02 -0.80 -12.37
N VAL A 48 -3.74 -1.22 -13.61
CA VAL A 48 -4.66 -1.05 -14.74
C VAL A 48 -5.96 -1.85 -14.52
N ILE A 49 -5.87 -3.09 -14.06
CA ILE A 49 -7.03 -3.90 -13.65
C ILE A 49 -7.78 -3.22 -12.50
N GLY A 50 -7.07 -2.55 -11.59
CA GLY A 50 -7.65 -1.75 -10.51
C GLY A 50 -8.65 -0.71 -11.00
N TYR A 51 -8.37 0.01 -12.08
CA TYR A 51 -9.34 0.94 -12.68
C TYR A 51 -10.61 0.24 -13.13
N CYS A 52 -10.49 -0.92 -13.77
CA CYS A 52 -11.66 -1.69 -14.21
C CYS A 52 -12.52 -2.15 -13.02
N LEU A 53 -11.89 -2.56 -11.93
CA LEU A 53 -12.61 -2.99 -10.71
C LEU A 53 -13.34 -1.83 -10.04
N ILE A 54 -12.70 -0.64 -9.95
CA ILE A 54 -13.32 0.57 -9.40
C ILE A 54 -14.50 1.00 -10.24
N HIS A 55 -14.38 1.01 -11.58
CA HIS A 55 -15.46 1.36 -12.48
C HIS A 55 -16.65 0.40 -12.37
N LYS A 56 -16.38 -0.90 -12.21
CA LYS A 56 -17.42 -1.95 -12.02
C LYS A 56 -17.99 -2.01 -10.60
N ASN A 57 -17.70 -1.05 -9.72
CA ASN A 57 -18.12 -1.04 -8.29
C ASN A 57 -17.64 -2.24 -7.46
N LYS A 58 -16.58 -2.94 -7.88
CA LYS A 58 -16.01 -4.07 -7.16
C LYS A 58 -14.90 -3.61 -6.19
N LEU A 59 -15.19 -2.60 -5.36
CA LEU A 59 -14.22 -1.95 -4.48
C LEU A 59 -13.54 -2.91 -3.50
N ASN A 60 -14.26 -3.91 -2.98
CA ASN A 60 -13.69 -4.90 -2.07
C ASN A 60 -12.59 -5.73 -2.75
N ILE A 61 -12.84 -6.19 -3.99
CA ILE A 61 -11.85 -6.96 -4.77
C ILE A 61 -10.66 -6.06 -5.13
N TYR A 62 -10.93 -4.80 -5.50
CA TYR A 62 -9.88 -3.82 -5.77
C TYR A 62 -8.94 -3.63 -4.58
N VAL A 63 -9.49 -3.40 -3.39
CA VAL A 63 -8.71 -3.20 -2.17
C VAL A 63 -7.84 -4.42 -1.87
N TRP A 64 -8.42 -5.61 -1.88
CA TRP A 64 -7.69 -6.86 -1.66
C TRP A 64 -6.54 -7.03 -2.65
N LEU A 65 -6.84 -6.89 -3.94
CA LEU A 65 -5.86 -7.09 -5.00
C LEU A 65 -4.70 -6.09 -4.88
N VAL A 66 -5.03 -4.80 -4.78
CA VAL A 66 -4.02 -3.72 -4.81
C VAL A 66 -3.16 -3.73 -3.56
N PHE A 67 -3.76 -3.84 -2.37
CA PHE A 67 -2.97 -3.79 -1.14
C PHE A 67 -2.15 -5.05 -0.90
N SER A 68 -2.69 -6.24 -1.20
CA SER A 68 -1.91 -7.48 -1.11
C SER A 68 -0.74 -7.48 -2.09
N TRP A 69 -0.98 -7.02 -3.33
CA TRP A 69 0.07 -6.93 -4.32
C TRP A 69 1.13 -5.88 -3.98
N LEU A 70 0.70 -4.71 -3.47
CA LEU A 70 1.64 -3.68 -3.03
C LEU A 70 2.56 -4.20 -1.92
N THR A 71 2.00 -4.89 -0.93
CA THR A 71 2.78 -5.51 0.14
C THR A 71 3.78 -6.51 -0.42
N PHE A 72 3.33 -7.37 -1.33
CA PHE A 72 4.19 -8.36 -1.99
C PHE A 72 5.30 -7.70 -2.81
N TYR A 73 4.97 -6.70 -3.63
CA TYR A 73 5.93 -5.96 -4.44
C TYR A 73 7.00 -5.28 -3.58
N MET A 74 6.60 -4.61 -2.50
CA MET A 74 7.53 -3.93 -1.60
C MET A 74 8.41 -4.92 -0.81
N GLY A 75 7.88 -6.08 -0.42
CA GLY A 75 8.67 -7.15 0.21
C GLY A 75 9.71 -7.73 -0.73
N VAL A 76 9.35 -8.03 -1.97
CA VAL A 76 10.31 -8.50 -3.00
C VAL A 76 11.37 -7.44 -3.27
N THR A 77 10.98 -6.17 -3.36
CA THR A 77 11.93 -5.06 -3.55
C THR A 77 12.89 -4.95 -2.35
N THR A 78 12.41 -5.20 -1.12
CA THR A 78 13.24 -5.25 0.08
C THR A 78 14.26 -6.39 0.03
N ILE A 79 13.87 -7.59 -0.42
CA ILE A 79 14.79 -8.71 -0.62
C ILE A 79 15.86 -8.37 -1.65
N CYS A 80 15.47 -7.69 -2.73
CA CYS A 80 16.38 -7.33 -3.79
C CYS A 80 17.38 -6.24 -3.41
N LEU A 81 16.96 -5.18 -2.72
CA LEU A 81 17.76 -3.97 -2.48
C LEU A 81 18.18 -3.78 -1.02
N GLY A 82 17.62 -4.54 -0.09
CA GLY A 82 17.92 -4.42 1.34
C GLY A 82 17.14 -3.32 2.05
N TYR A 83 17.53 -3.07 3.30
CA TYR A 83 16.88 -2.09 4.19
C TYR A 83 17.20 -0.65 3.85
N ASP A 84 18.37 -0.40 3.27
CA ASP A 84 18.91 0.94 3.03
C ASP A 84 18.03 1.80 2.12
N TYR A 85 17.11 1.18 1.40
CA TYR A 85 16.15 1.86 0.52
C TYR A 85 14.78 2.12 1.16
N GLY A 86 14.48 1.57 2.34
CA GLY A 86 13.25 1.84 3.09
C GLY A 86 11.98 1.21 2.53
N PHE A 87 12.03 0.31 1.55
CA PHE A 87 10.83 -0.34 0.97
C PHE A 87 10.08 -1.21 1.98
N HIS A 88 10.76 -1.80 2.97
CA HIS A 88 10.17 -2.58 4.05
C HIS A 88 9.17 -1.78 4.90
N LEU A 89 9.31 -0.44 4.95
CA LEU A 89 8.43 0.44 5.73
C LEU A 89 6.97 0.40 5.26
N TYR A 90 6.73 0.09 3.99
CA TYR A 90 5.36 0.01 3.45
C TYR A 90 4.52 -1.07 4.14
N CYS A 91 5.12 -2.18 4.59
CA CYS A 91 4.40 -3.21 5.33
C CYS A 91 3.75 -2.67 6.61
N PHE A 92 4.41 -1.72 7.30
CA PHE A 92 3.84 -1.10 8.49
C PHE A 92 2.63 -0.21 8.18
N SER A 93 2.65 0.52 7.06
CA SER A 93 1.52 1.37 6.67
C SER A 93 0.32 0.57 6.15
N MET A 94 0.54 -0.64 5.64
CA MET A 94 -0.55 -1.47 5.12
C MET A 94 -1.46 -1.99 6.22
N ILE A 95 -0.95 -2.28 7.43
CA ILE A 95 -1.76 -2.79 8.54
C ILE A 95 -2.86 -1.80 8.93
N PRO A 96 -2.58 -0.54 9.34
CA PRO A 96 -3.63 0.44 9.64
C PRO A 96 -4.55 0.70 8.45
N THR A 97 -4.01 0.71 7.23
CA THR A 97 -4.78 0.91 6.02
C THR A 97 -5.84 -0.17 5.82
N MET A 98 -5.52 -1.44 6.13
CA MET A 98 -6.48 -2.54 6.06
C MET A 98 -7.63 -2.36 7.05
N PHE A 99 -7.36 -1.97 8.30
CA PHE A 99 -8.41 -1.71 9.31
C PHE A 99 -9.31 -0.54 8.92
N VAL A 100 -8.74 0.56 8.40
CA VAL A 100 -9.53 1.70 7.91
C VAL A 100 -10.42 1.26 6.75
N THR A 101 -9.89 0.46 5.84
CA THR A 101 -10.63 -0.01 4.67
C THR A 101 -11.73 -0.99 5.07
N GLU A 102 -11.49 -1.86 6.05
CA GLU A 102 -12.53 -2.75 6.61
C GLU A 102 -13.66 -1.95 7.24
N TYR A 103 -13.34 -0.97 8.07
CA TYR A 103 -14.33 -0.07 8.66
C TYR A 103 -15.19 0.59 7.57
N MET A 104 -14.57 1.08 6.51
CA MET A 104 -15.26 1.70 5.38
C MET A 104 -16.14 0.71 4.62
N SER A 105 -15.63 -0.49 4.36
CA SER A 105 -16.37 -1.56 3.69
C SER A 105 -17.57 -2.02 4.50
N TYR A 106 -17.40 -2.17 5.81
CA TYR A 106 -18.50 -2.50 6.72
C TYR A 106 -19.58 -1.44 6.72
N LYS A 107 -19.19 -0.15 6.78
CA LYS A 107 -20.13 0.98 6.77
C LYS A 107 -20.95 1.06 5.47
N LEU A 108 -20.35 0.70 4.32
CA LEU A 108 -20.99 0.76 3.01
C LEU A 108 -21.85 -0.47 2.69
N ASN A 109 -21.29 -1.65 2.91
CA ASN A 109 -21.83 -2.91 2.41
C ASN A 109 -22.09 -3.93 3.52
N LYS A 110 -21.81 -3.60 4.78
CA LYS A 110 -21.83 -4.50 5.96
C LYS A 110 -21.01 -5.78 5.74
N ARG A 111 -19.93 -5.69 4.96
CA ARG A 111 -19.00 -6.80 4.71
C ARG A 111 -17.69 -6.57 5.43
N SER A 112 -17.25 -7.57 6.19
CA SER A 112 -15.90 -7.62 6.76
C SER A 112 -14.88 -7.97 5.68
N LEU A 113 -13.69 -7.37 5.73
CA LEU A 113 -12.54 -7.67 4.87
C LEU A 113 -11.50 -8.55 5.55
N TRP A 114 -11.77 -9.01 6.78
CA TRP A 114 -10.85 -9.84 7.55
C TRP A 114 -9.49 -9.16 7.76
N ALA A 115 -9.52 -7.84 8.02
CA ALA A 115 -8.32 -7.01 8.17
C ALA A 115 -7.34 -7.58 9.20
N PHE A 116 -7.84 -8.17 10.28
CA PHE A 116 -7.01 -8.81 11.31
C PHE A 116 -6.17 -9.96 10.72
N ASN A 117 -6.79 -10.91 10.01
CA ASN A 117 -6.09 -12.06 9.43
C ASN A 117 -5.07 -11.61 8.37
N VAL A 118 -5.45 -10.61 7.54
CA VAL A 118 -4.55 -10.05 6.54
C VAL A 118 -3.37 -9.34 7.20
N SER A 119 -3.61 -8.61 8.28
CA SER A 119 -2.54 -7.94 9.03
C SER A 119 -1.52 -8.93 9.61
N ILE A 120 -1.99 -10.10 10.10
CA ILE A 120 -1.10 -11.18 10.54
C ILE A 120 -0.25 -11.70 9.37
N LEU A 121 -0.88 -11.92 8.20
CA LEU A 121 -0.15 -12.37 7.00
C LEU A 121 0.88 -11.33 6.55
N ILE A 122 0.55 -10.04 6.58
CA ILE A 122 1.48 -8.96 6.26
C ILE A 122 2.66 -8.95 7.24
N ALA A 123 2.39 -9.07 8.54
CA ALA A 123 3.44 -9.11 9.57
C ALA A 123 4.35 -10.34 9.39
N PHE A 124 3.78 -11.50 9.12
CA PHE A 124 4.55 -12.72 8.88
C PHE A 124 5.40 -12.60 7.61
N PHE A 125 4.84 -12.09 6.53
CA PHE A 125 5.57 -11.83 5.28
C PHE A 125 6.71 -10.83 5.49
N TYR A 126 6.47 -9.76 6.25
CA TYR A 126 7.51 -8.79 6.64
C TYR A 126 8.67 -9.50 7.36
N LEU A 127 8.36 -10.34 8.36
CA LEU A 127 9.39 -11.07 9.12
C LEU A 127 10.21 -12.02 8.22
N ILE A 128 9.58 -12.68 7.24
CA ILE A 128 10.29 -13.53 6.27
C ILE A 128 11.24 -12.69 5.42
N CYS A 129 10.74 -11.61 4.81
CA CYS A 129 11.55 -10.76 3.93
C CYS A 129 12.72 -10.13 4.68
N THR A 130 12.45 -9.61 5.88
CA THR A 130 13.47 -8.97 6.70
C THR A 130 14.47 -9.99 7.28
N GLY A 131 13.98 -11.14 7.73
CA GLY A 131 14.83 -12.24 8.19
C GLY A 131 15.77 -12.75 7.09
N TYR A 132 15.27 -12.87 5.85
CA TYR A 132 16.11 -13.22 4.70
C TYR A 132 17.24 -12.20 4.50
N VAL A 133 16.89 -10.91 4.41
CA VAL A 133 17.90 -9.85 4.19
C VAL A 133 18.92 -9.77 5.34
N ALA A 134 18.46 -9.96 6.59
CA ALA A 134 19.35 -9.97 7.75
C ALA A 134 20.33 -11.15 7.73
N SER A 135 19.91 -12.31 7.20
CA SER A 135 20.74 -13.53 7.20
C SER A 135 21.66 -13.65 5.98
N PHE A 136 21.19 -13.22 4.82
CA PHE A 136 21.87 -13.45 3.53
C PHE A 136 22.30 -12.16 2.81
N GLY A 137 21.85 -11.00 3.29
CA GLY A 137 22.03 -9.72 2.59
C GLY A 137 21.06 -9.52 1.42
N PRO A 138 21.10 -8.36 0.77
CA PRO A 138 20.31 -8.08 -0.42
C PRO A 138 20.82 -8.85 -1.63
N VAL A 139 19.91 -9.18 -2.56
CA VAL A 139 20.27 -9.90 -3.80
C VAL A 139 21.10 -9.03 -4.76
N TYR A 140 20.88 -7.73 -4.76
CA TYR A 140 21.60 -6.77 -5.59
C TYR A 140 22.34 -5.76 -4.72
N GLU A 141 23.64 -5.66 -4.90
CA GLU A 141 24.46 -4.62 -4.28
C GLU A 141 24.46 -3.37 -5.15
N VAL A 142 23.62 -2.41 -4.80
CA VAL A 142 23.60 -1.10 -5.47
C VAL A 142 24.40 -0.11 -4.65
N ASN A 143 25.67 0.09 -5.01
CA ASN A 143 26.65 0.90 -4.26
C ASN A 143 26.46 2.42 -4.46
N SER A 144 25.24 2.93 -4.28
CA SER A 144 24.96 4.37 -4.33
C SER A 144 24.37 4.87 -3.02
N LYS A 145 25.21 5.36 -2.12
CA LYS A 145 24.81 5.94 -0.83
C LYS A 145 23.82 7.10 -1.00
N THR A 146 23.99 7.91 -2.03
CA THR A 146 23.07 9.04 -2.30
C THR A 146 21.70 8.53 -2.73
N ALA A 147 21.63 7.52 -3.58
CA ALA A 147 20.36 6.95 -4.02
C ALA A 147 19.65 6.24 -2.86
N SER A 148 20.36 5.46 -2.04
CA SER A 148 19.74 4.78 -0.90
C SER A 148 19.19 5.78 0.12
N ALA A 149 19.96 6.82 0.49
CA ALA A 149 19.49 7.86 1.40
C ALA A 149 18.27 8.61 0.87
N PHE A 150 18.28 8.98 -0.42
CA PHE A 150 17.13 9.63 -1.06
C PHE A 150 15.87 8.74 -0.99
N PHE A 151 15.98 7.47 -1.40
CA PHE A 151 14.83 6.56 -1.41
C PHE A 151 14.38 6.22 0.00
N TRP A 152 15.28 6.07 0.96
CA TRP A 152 14.91 5.83 2.35
C TRP A 152 14.05 6.98 2.89
N ILE A 153 14.50 8.23 2.71
CA ILE A 153 13.76 9.43 3.13
C ILE A 153 12.43 9.52 2.38
N PHE A 154 12.43 9.33 1.05
CA PHE A 154 11.23 9.40 0.24
C PHE A 154 10.18 8.36 0.67
N ASN A 155 10.60 7.10 0.87
CA ASN A 155 9.73 6.02 1.31
C ASN A 155 9.22 6.25 2.74
N ALA A 156 10.07 6.70 3.65
CA ALA A 156 9.67 7.05 5.01
C ALA A 156 8.63 8.18 5.01
N MET A 157 8.86 9.27 4.28
CA MET A 157 7.91 10.37 4.14
C MET A 157 6.57 9.90 3.55
N THR A 158 6.61 9.04 2.54
CA THR A 158 5.41 8.48 1.93
C THR A 158 4.62 7.62 2.92
N VAL A 159 5.29 6.74 3.66
CA VAL A 159 4.66 5.89 4.68
C VAL A 159 4.04 6.72 5.80
N PHE A 160 4.77 7.71 6.35
CA PHE A 160 4.22 8.60 7.36
C PHE A 160 3.07 9.44 6.82
N GLY A 161 3.16 9.94 5.60
CA GLY A 161 2.07 10.64 4.93
C GLY A 161 0.80 9.78 4.83
N PHE A 162 0.92 8.54 4.43
CA PHE A 162 -0.21 7.60 4.41
C PHE A 162 -0.78 7.35 5.81
N LEU A 163 0.06 7.10 6.81
CA LEU A 163 -0.39 6.86 8.19
C LEU A 163 -1.18 8.06 8.74
N ILE A 164 -0.66 9.28 8.56
CA ILE A 164 -1.32 10.51 9.00
C ILE A 164 -2.66 10.69 8.26
N PHE A 165 -2.65 10.51 6.94
CA PHE A 165 -3.85 10.66 6.12
C PHE A 165 -4.95 9.67 6.50
N TYR A 166 -4.62 8.39 6.63
CA TYR A 166 -5.59 7.35 7.01
C TYR A 166 -6.09 7.53 8.44
N SER A 167 -5.22 7.90 9.38
CA SER A 167 -5.63 8.18 10.77
C SER A 167 -6.61 9.35 10.85
N LYS A 168 -6.30 10.46 10.18
CA LYS A 168 -7.20 11.62 10.11
C LYS A 168 -8.54 11.26 9.47
N TYR A 169 -8.50 10.49 8.40
CA TYR A 169 -9.71 10.07 7.70
C TYR A 169 -10.60 9.15 8.55
N LEU A 170 -10.00 8.22 9.30
CA LEU A 170 -10.71 7.33 10.21
C LEU A 170 -11.42 8.13 11.31
N ILE A 171 -10.68 9.01 11.99
CA ILE A 171 -11.23 9.86 13.08
C ILE A 171 -12.41 10.69 12.54
N TYR A 172 -12.23 11.37 11.41
CA TYR A 172 -13.30 12.15 10.80
C TYR A 172 -14.54 11.30 10.47
N SER A 173 -14.35 10.09 9.99
CA SER A 173 -15.46 9.18 9.64
C SER A 173 -16.21 8.66 10.88
N ILE A 174 -15.50 8.47 12.01
CA ILE A 174 -16.10 8.07 13.30
C ILE A 174 -16.94 9.23 13.84
N ILE A 175 -16.36 10.42 13.97
CA ILE A 175 -17.05 11.62 14.49
C ILE A 175 -18.34 11.86 13.71
N LYS A 176 -18.28 11.87 12.38
CA LYS A 176 -19.46 12.06 11.54
C LYS A 176 -20.52 10.96 11.70
N SER A 177 -20.12 9.76 12.11
CA SER A 177 -21.07 8.69 12.40
C SER A 177 -21.77 8.88 13.73
N GLU A 178 -21.04 9.33 14.75
CA GLU A 178 -21.56 9.63 16.08
C GLU A 178 -22.54 10.80 16.04
N GLU A 179 -22.22 11.89 15.33
CA GLU A 179 -23.12 13.02 15.12
C GLU A 179 -24.47 12.57 14.53
N LYS A 180 -24.44 11.73 13.47
CA LYS A 180 -25.67 11.20 12.86
C LYS A 180 -26.49 10.31 13.81
N LEU A 181 -25.82 9.52 14.65
CA LEU A 181 -26.53 8.70 15.64
C LEU A 181 -27.16 9.55 16.72
N SER A 182 -26.50 10.62 17.15
CA SER A 182 -27.03 11.60 18.10
C SER A 182 -28.27 12.34 17.56
N GLU A 183 -28.25 12.76 16.27
CA GLU A 183 -29.37 13.40 15.61
C GLU A 183 -30.63 12.49 15.49
N ILE A 184 -30.44 11.17 15.38
CA ILE A 184 -31.55 10.20 15.28
C ILE A 184 -32.12 9.85 16.67
N ALA A 185 -31.33 10.02 17.73
CA ALA A 185 -31.73 9.69 19.10
C ALA A 185 -32.52 10.83 19.80
N HIS A 186 -32.53 12.01 19.21
CA HIS A 186 -33.36 13.17 19.61
C HIS A 186 -34.53 13.37 18.69
#